data_9a5c6ab46b447477def81027ea1357c5
#
_entry.id   9a5c6ab46b447477def81027ea1357c5
#
_cell.length_a   1.000
_cell.length_b   1.000
_cell.length_c   1.000
_cell.angle_alpha   90.00
_cell.angle_beta   90.00
_cell.angle_gamma   90.00
#
_symmetry.space_group_name_H-M   'P 1'
#
loop_
_entity.id
_entity.type
_entity.pdbx_description
1 polymer ?
#
loop_
_entity_poly.entity_id
_entity_poly.type
_entity_poly.pdbx_seq_one_letter_code
_entity_poly.pdbx_strand_id
1 'polypeptide(L)'
;MCTSIALMGDNFCFGRTLDLGCGFGDGAVITPRNYVLKFRCGEVMRRHQGYIGMAAVVDGFALYADGMNESGVCIAALDFKGNAHYPPLPQGGRRGIAPFEVIPYILGKCESLADVRKALDEVSIVDVPFSDEVPNSPLHWHIADASGSVVVESTECGMQIYENEHGVLANNPPFPFHRDNCTLYLNATNEPCGQEGVFCNGVMGHGIPGDYTSPSRFVRAAWLRKYASCEGEAGLFSLLGAVAPPRGVVTGEDGGEHFTRYTCAMSPDELCYAYKDAESGEILRTYMKKESLDGETLI
;
A
#
# COMPACT_ATOMS: atom_id res chain seq x y z
N MET A 1 -6.49 -1.59 -9.99
CA MET A 1 -5.01 -1.52 -10.04
C MET A 1 -4.51 -0.60 -8.95
N CYS A 2 -3.23 -0.64 -8.61
CA CYS A 2 -2.66 0.19 -7.54
C CYS A 2 -1.14 0.24 -7.68
N THR A 3 -0.51 1.26 -7.09
CA THR A 3 0.95 1.32 -6.93
C THR A 3 1.25 1.92 -5.57
N SER A 4 2.20 1.35 -4.81
CA SER A 4 2.66 1.91 -3.54
C SER A 4 4.17 2.11 -3.55
N ILE A 5 4.63 3.13 -2.84
CA ILE A 5 6.04 3.52 -2.74
C ILE A 5 6.38 3.79 -1.28
N ALA A 6 7.48 3.18 -0.80
CA ALA A 6 8.18 3.53 0.43
C ALA A 6 9.36 4.43 0.07
N LEU A 7 9.25 5.71 0.31
CA LEU A 7 10.28 6.71 0.00
C LEU A 7 11.18 6.89 1.22
N MET A 8 12.40 6.34 1.13
CA MET A 8 13.44 6.49 2.15
C MET A 8 14.17 7.80 1.94
N GLY A 9 14.60 8.45 3.01
CA GLY A 9 15.32 9.72 3.02
C GLY A 9 15.45 10.22 4.44
N ASP A 10 15.80 11.48 4.63
CA ASP A 10 15.86 12.10 5.95
C ASP A 10 14.50 12.06 6.66
N ASN A 11 13.42 12.11 5.87
CA ASN A 11 12.04 11.93 6.34
C ASN A 11 11.42 10.76 5.57
N PHE A 12 11.19 9.64 6.25
CA PHE A 12 10.49 8.51 5.68
C PHE A 12 9.05 8.87 5.34
N CYS A 13 8.63 8.55 4.11
CA CYS A 13 7.24 8.67 3.67
C CYS A 13 6.78 7.40 2.95
N PHE A 14 5.53 7.04 3.13
CA PHE A 14 4.89 5.92 2.46
C PHE A 14 3.59 6.36 1.82
N GLY A 15 3.25 5.85 0.65
CA GLY A 15 1.96 6.17 0.02
C GLY A 15 1.62 5.26 -1.14
N ARG A 16 0.40 5.47 -1.66
CA ARG A 16 -0.10 4.66 -2.77
C ARG A 16 -1.05 5.45 -3.66
N THR A 17 -1.29 4.95 -4.89
CA THR A 17 -2.47 5.25 -5.71
C THR A 17 -3.51 4.16 -5.53
N LEU A 18 -4.79 4.50 -5.37
CA LEU A 18 -5.91 3.57 -5.47
C LEU A 18 -6.60 3.75 -6.82
N ASP A 19 -6.46 2.75 -7.70
CA ASP A 19 -6.95 2.83 -9.08
C ASP A 19 -8.12 1.86 -9.26
N LEU A 20 -9.36 2.36 -9.19
CA LEU A 20 -10.59 1.60 -9.23
C LEU A 20 -11.63 2.22 -10.17
N GLY A 21 -12.61 1.40 -10.60
CA GLY A 21 -13.78 1.86 -11.33
C GLY A 21 -14.83 2.55 -10.46
N CYS A 22 -14.87 2.23 -9.15
CA CYS A 22 -15.81 2.82 -8.18
C CYS A 22 -15.07 3.58 -7.08
N GLY A 23 -15.78 4.41 -6.33
CA GLY A 23 -15.25 5.04 -5.11
C GLY A 23 -14.94 4.00 -4.04
N PHE A 24 -14.02 4.33 -3.16
CA PHE A 24 -13.67 3.53 -1.99
C PHE A 24 -13.42 4.44 -0.80
N GLY A 25 -14.05 4.07 0.32
CA GLY A 25 -13.84 4.69 1.60
C GLY A 25 -14.70 5.93 1.85
N ASP A 26 -14.86 6.23 3.12
CA ASP A 26 -15.56 7.40 3.62
C ASP A 26 -14.60 8.58 3.85
N GLY A 27 -13.29 8.28 3.85
CA GLY A 27 -12.22 9.23 4.11
C GLY A 27 -11.10 8.64 4.95
N ALA A 28 -10.26 9.51 5.50
CA ALA A 28 -9.26 9.13 6.47
C ALA A 28 -9.95 8.86 7.81
N VAL A 29 -9.83 7.63 8.30
CA VAL A 29 -10.43 7.17 9.56
C VAL A 29 -9.31 6.88 10.56
N ILE A 30 -9.47 7.34 11.81
CA ILE A 30 -8.57 6.99 12.91
C ILE A 30 -9.23 5.90 13.78
N THR A 31 -8.49 4.82 14.03
CA THR A 31 -8.82 3.84 15.07
C THR A 31 -7.98 4.15 16.30
N PRO A 32 -8.58 4.65 17.39
CA PRO A 32 -7.87 5.01 18.63
C PRO A 32 -7.51 3.77 19.45
N ARG A 33 -6.56 3.92 20.40
CA ARG A 33 -5.91 2.84 21.16
C ARG A 33 -6.84 1.92 21.92
N ASN A 34 -8.00 2.41 22.38
CA ASN A 34 -8.95 1.66 23.19
C ASN A 34 -10.18 1.22 22.38
N TYR A 35 -10.22 1.46 21.07
CA TYR A 35 -11.23 0.88 20.21
C TYR A 35 -11.09 -0.65 20.20
N VAL A 36 -12.18 -1.37 20.49
CA VAL A 36 -12.11 -2.83 20.63
C VAL A 36 -12.13 -3.50 19.25
N LEU A 37 -10.97 -4.00 18.83
CA LEU A 37 -10.86 -4.81 17.61
C LEU A 37 -11.24 -6.27 17.90
N LYS A 38 -12.26 -6.76 17.22
CA LYS A 38 -12.72 -8.16 17.30
C LYS A 38 -12.44 -8.83 15.96
N PHE A 39 -11.44 -9.69 15.90
CA PHE A 39 -11.07 -10.44 14.72
C PHE A 39 -11.99 -11.65 14.52
N ARG A 40 -12.32 -11.97 13.27
CA ARG A 40 -13.23 -13.07 12.91
C ARG A 40 -12.77 -14.44 13.44
N CYS A 41 -11.48 -14.64 13.57
CA CYS A 41 -10.89 -15.88 14.09
C CYS A 41 -10.74 -15.89 15.62
N GLY A 42 -11.42 -14.98 16.33
CA GLY A 42 -11.61 -15.03 17.77
C GLY A 42 -10.62 -14.21 18.61
N GLU A 43 -9.59 -13.61 18.02
CA GLU A 43 -8.72 -12.68 18.75
C GLU A 43 -9.46 -11.38 19.04
N VAL A 44 -9.21 -10.80 20.22
CA VAL A 44 -9.76 -9.51 20.63
C VAL A 44 -8.63 -8.63 21.16
N MET A 45 -8.36 -7.52 20.46
CA MET A 45 -7.44 -6.48 20.96
C MET A 45 -8.26 -5.37 21.60
N ARG A 46 -8.11 -5.20 22.93
CA ARG A 46 -8.78 -4.15 23.71
C ARG A 46 -7.93 -2.89 23.86
N ARG A 47 -6.63 -3.04 23.66
CA ARG A 47 -5.65 -1.96 23.65
C ARG A 47 -4.60 -2.28 22.59
N HIS A 48 -4.30 -1.31 21.76
CA HIS A 48 -3.40 -1.43 20.62
C HIS A 48 -2.79 -0.07 20.26
N GLN A 49 -1.95 0.00 19.24
CA GLN A 49 -1.47 1.26 18.68
C GLN A 49 -2.65 2.03 18.06
N GLY A 50 -2.66 3.35 18.20
CA GLY A 50 -3.53 4.21 17.39
C GLY A 50 -3.05 4.22 15.94
N TYR A 51 -3.98 4.18 14.98
CA TYR A 51 -3.62 4.21 13.57
C TYR A 51 -4.67 4.95 12.73
N ILE A 52 -4.23 5.42 11.57
CA ILE A 52 -5.03 6.17 10.59
C ILE A 52 -4.84 5.59 9.20
N GLY A 53 -5.87 5.65 8.36
CA GLY A 53 -5.79 5.26 6.95
C GLY A 53 -7.09 5.54 6.21
N MET A 54 -7.09 5.30 4.89
CA MET A 54 -8.30 5.34 4.09
C MET A 54 -9.14 4.10 4.37
N ALA A 55 -10.38 4.29 4.78
CA ALA A 55 -11.27 3.19 5.13
C ALA A 55 -12.73 3.42 4.70
N ALA A 56 -13.44 2.30 4.51
CA ALA A 56 -14.89 2.25 4.46
C ALA A 56 -15.40 1.71 5.80
N VAL A 57 -16.29 2.43 6.48
CA VAL A 57 -16.84 1.99 7.76
C VAL A 57 -18.14 1.22 7.51
N VAL A 58 -18.13 -0.07 7.84
CA VAL A 58 -19.28 -0.99 7.69
C VAL A 58 -19.58 -1.63 9.03
N ASP A 59 -20.80 -1.49 9.53
CA ASP A 59 -21.23 -2.04 10.83
C ASP A 59 -20.30 -1.69 11.98
N GLY A 60 -19.74 -0.47 11.98
CA GLY A 60 -18.80 0.01 12.98
C GLY A 60 -17.38 -0.55 12.85
N PHE A 61 -17.08 -1.36 11.84
CA PHE A 61 -15.74 -1.84 11.53
C PHE A 61 -15.14 -1.05 10.35
N ALA A 62 -13.92 -0.54 10.53
CA ALA A 62 -13.22 0.17 9.46
C ALA A 62 -12.45 -0.82 8.57
N LEU A 63 -12.89 -0.94 7.31
CA LEU A 63 -12.23 -1.72 6.26
C LEU A 63 -11.17 -0.85 5.60
N TYR A 64 -9.92 -1.02 5.98
CA TYR A 64 -8.82 -0.19 5.52
C TYR A 64 -8.24 -0.66 4.18
N ALA A 65 -7.95 0.29 3.28
CA ALA A 65 -7.15 0.04 2.07
C ALA A 65 -5.66 0.27 2.29
N ASP A 66 -5.32 1.14 3.21
CA ASP A 66 -3.96 1.51 3.61
C ASP A 66 -3.99 2.21 4.97
N GLY A 67 -2.83 2.48 5.54
CA GLY A 67 -2.73 3.25 6.77
C GLY A 67 -1.34 3.25 7.39
N MET A 68 -1.20 4.03 8.44
CA MET A 68 -0.03 4.07 9.31
C MET A 68 -0.42 4.10 10.77
N ASN A 69 0.43 3.57 11.64
CA ASN A 69 0.25 3.69 13.08
C ASN A 69 1.16 4.77 13.70
N GLU A 70 0.96 5.03 14.97
CA GLU A 70 1.70 6.04 15.74
C GLU A 70 3.18 5.71 15.96
N SER A 71 3.59 4.45 15.74
CA SER A 71 4.99 4.02 15.79
C SER A 71 5.71 4.10 14.43
N GLY A 72 4.99 4.49 13.36
CA GLY A 72 5.57 4.70 12.02
C GLY A 72 5.54 3.50 11.10
N VAL A 73 4.86 2.42 11.47
CA VAL A 73 4.60 1.32 10.53
C VAL A 73 3.51 1.74 9.57
N CYS A 74 3.78 1.61 8.28
CA CYS A 74 2.87 1.91 7.17
C CYS A 74 2.53 0.63 6.39
N ILE A 75 1.30 0.55 5.87
CA ILE A 75 0.84 -0.60 5.08
C ILE A 75 -0.13 -0.14 3.99
N ALA A 76 -0.09 -0.82 2.84
CA ALA A 76 -1.10 -0.71 1.80
C ALA A 76 -1.48 -2.09 1.28
N ALA A 77 -2.77 -2.32 1.08
CA ALA A 77 -3.30 -3.49 0.39
C ALA A 77 -3.53 -3.15 -1.09
N LEU A 78 -3.03 -3.98 -1.98
CA LEU A 78 -3.16 -3.82 -3.42
C LEU A 78 -3.86 -5.05 -4.03
N ASP A 79 -4.57 -4.85 -5.14
CA ASP A 79 -5.24 -5.92 -5.86
C ASP A 79 -4.23 -6.94 -6.41
N PHE A 80 -4.49 -8.22 -6.14
CA PHE A 80 -3.65 -9.36 -6.53
C PHE A 80 -4.48 -10.47 -7.17
N LYS A 81 -5.45 -10.08 -7.98
CA LYS A 81 -6.42 -10.96 -8.62
C LYS A 81 -5.75 -12.07 -9.44
N GLY A 82 -6.25 -13.29 -9.29
CA GLY A 82 -5.74 -14.47 -9.98
C GLY A 82 -4.49 -15.10 -9.37
N ASN A 83 -3.86 -14.46 -8.37
CA ASN A 83 -2.71 -15.01 -7.64
C ASN A 83 -2.98 -15.15 -6.13
N ALA A 84 -3.82 -14.27 -5.56
CA ALA A 84 -4.20 -14.39 -4.15
C ALA A 84 -4.93 -15.71 -3.91
N HIS A 85 -4.48 -16.44 -2.90
CA HIS A 85 -5.12 -17.67 -2.43
C HIS A 85 -5.16 -17.68 -0.90
N TYR A 86 -6.33 -17.88 -0.34
CA TYR A 86 -6.56 -17.94 1.10
C TYR A 86 -7.11 -19.34 1.45
N PRO A 87 -6.38 -20.15 2.23
CA PRO A 87 -6.89 -21.45 2.66
C PRO A 87 -8.10 -21.29 3.59
N PRO A 88 -9.04 -22.24 3.61
CA PRO A 88 -10.23 -22.14 4.46
C PRO A 88 -9.94 -22.27 5.97
N LEU A 89 -8.78 -22.82 6.33
CA LEU A 89 -8.34 -23.00 7.71
C LEU A 89 -6.87 -22.60 7.89
N PRO A 90 -6.50 -22.13 9.08
CA PRO A 90 -5.10 -21.79 9.39
C PRO A 90 -4.17 -22.98 9.20
N GLN A 91 -2.98 -22.73 8.70
CA GLN A 91 -1.96 -23.73 8.45
C GLN A 91 -0.84 -23.69 9.52
N GLY A 92 -0.22 -24.83 9.78
CA GLY A 92 0.99 -24.91 10.61
C GLY A 92 0.80 -24.53 12.09
N GLY A 93 -0.41 -24.66 12.65
CA GLY A 93 -0.70 -24.29 14.04
C GLY A 93 -0.77 -22.78 14.28
N ARG A 94 -0.75 -21.97 13.21
CA ARG A 94 -0.88 -20.51 13.25
C ARG A 94 -2.33 -20.10 13.55
N ARG A 95 -2.52 -18.86 13.98
CA ARG A 95 -3.86 -18.28 14.14
C ARG A 95 -4.37 -17.79 12.78
N GLY A 96 -5.67 -17.88 12.53
CA GLY A 96 -6.27 -17.33 11.31
C GLY A 96 -6.53 -15.83 11.45
N ILE A 97 -6.33 -15.09 10.37
CA ILE A 97 -6.86 -13.72 10.19
C ILE A 97 -7.47 -13.61 8.79
N ALA A 98 -8.56 -12.83 8.67
CA ALA A 98 -9.15 -12.58 7.37
C ALA A 98 -8.31 -11.57 6.55
N PRO A 99 -8.39 -11.56 5.20
CA PRO A 99 -7.64 -10.61 4.37
C PRO A 99 -7.87 -9.15 4.74
N PHE A 100 -9.10 -8.75 5.05
CA PHE A 100 -9.46 -7.39 5.47
C PHE A 100 -8.96 -7.03 6.89
N GLU A 101 -8.57 -8.02 7.69
CA GLU A 101 -8.05 -7.85 9.04
C GLU A 101 -6.53 -7.66 9.09
N VAL A 102 -5.80 -7.90 7.99
CA VAL A 102 -4.34 -7.79 7.97
C VAL A 102 -3.88 -6.38 8.34
N ILE A 103 -4.50 -5.33 7.78
CA ILE A 103 -4.13 -3.94 8.09
C ILE A 103 -4.36 -3.61 9.56
N PRO A 104 -5.56 -3.77 10.15
CA PRO A 104 -5.78 -3.48 11.57
C PRO A 104 -4.95 -4.37 12.50
N TYR A 105 -4.66 -5.63 12.13
CA TYR A 105 -3.81 -6.52 12.90
C TYR A 105 -2.36 -6.02 12.97
N ILE A 106 -1.78 -5.67 11.83
CA ILE A 106 -0.40 -5.16 11.74
C ILE A 106 -0.28 -3.80 12.41
N LEU A 107 -1.14 -2.85 12.04
CA LEU A 107 -1.06 -1.49 12.59
C LEU A 107 -1.38 -1.43 14.09
N GLY A 108 -2.28 -2.28 14.57
CA GLY A 108 -2.62 -2.33 16.00
C GLY A 108 -1.53 -2.99 16.86
N LYS A 109 -0.78 -3.95 16.31
CA LYS A 109 0.12 -4.81 17.10
C LYS A 109 1.59 -4.43 17.00
N CYS A 110 2.06 -3.94 15.84
CA CYS A 110 3.47 -3.83 15.51
C CYS A 110 4.00 -2.41 15.70
N GLU A 111 5.17 -2.27 16.32
CA GLU A 111 5.86 -1.00 16.49
C GLU A 111 6.99 -0.80 15.47
N SER A 112 7.35 -1.87 14.76
CA SER A 112 8.46 -1.88 13.80
C SER A 112 8.25 -2.95 12.73
N LEU A 113 9.01 -2.83 11.63
CA LEU A 113 9.05 -3.86 10.59
C LEU A 113 9.59 -5.21 11.11
N ALA A 114 10.42 -5.19 12.16
CA ALA A 114 10.86 -6.41 12.83
C ALA A 114 9.70 -7.12 13.56
N ASP A 115 8.80 -6.36 14.18
CA ASP A 115 7.60 -6.92 14.82
C ASP A 115 6.58 -7.40 13.79
N VAL A 116 6.49 -6.72 12.65
CA VAL A 116 5.66 -7.16 11.51
C VAL A 116 6.06 -8.58 11.06
N ARG A 117 7.35 -8.85 10.89
CA ARG A 117 7.82 -10.20 10.52
C ARG A 117 7.41 -11.26 11.55
N LYS A 118 7.60 -10.98 12.84
CA LYS A 118 7.19 -11.89 13.93
C LYS A 118 5.66 -12.10 13.94
N ALA A 119 4.90 -11.01 13.81
CA ALA A 119 3.44 -11.08 13.81
C ALA A 119 2.89 -11.90 12.64
N LEU A 120 3.50 -11.78 11.45
CA LEU A 120 3.13 -12.56 10.27
C LEU A 120 3.51 -14.04 10.40
N ASP A 121 4.59 -14.37 11.10
CA ASP A 121 4.93 -15.77 11.39
C ASP A 121 3.93 -16.47 12.31
N GLU A 122 3.18 -15.73 13.12
CA GLU A 122 2.16 -16.25 14.04
C GLU A 122 0.81 -16.50 13.38
N VAL A 123 0.56 -15.96 12.18
CA VAL A 123 -0.76 -15.96 11.54
C VAL A 123 -0.77 -16.64 10.18
N SER A 124 -1.97 -17.05 9.78
CA SER A 124 -2.29 -17.54 8.44
C SER A 124 -3.47 -16.71 7.92
N ILE A 125 -3.33 -16.14 6.74
CA ILE A 125 -4.44 -15.41 6.10
C ILE A 125 -5.40 -16.45 5.56
N VAL A 126 -6.67 -16.42 6.00
CA VAL A 126 -7.68 -17.45 5.72
C VAL A 126 -8.89 -16.87 5.01
N ASP A 127 -9.61 -17.74 4.27
CA ASP A 127 -10.80 -17.35 3.50
C ASP A 127 -12.04 -17.20 4.41
N VAL A 128 -12.05 -16.09 5.17
CA VAL A 128 -13.19 -15.71 6.01
C VAL A 128 -13.66 -14.34 5.52
N PRO A 129 -14.84 -14.23 4.87
CA PRO A 129 -15.36 -12.95 4.37
C PRO A 129 -15.83 -12.04 5.51
N PHE A 130 -15.93 -10.75 5.21
CA PHE A 130 -16.52 -9.80 6.16
C PHE A 130 -18.00 -10.09 6.38
N SER A 131 -18.76 -10.26 5.31
CA SER A 131 -20.14 -10.73 5.28
C SER A 131 -20.42 -11.43 3.94
N ASP A 132 -21.64 -11.97 3.77
CA ASP A 132 -22.07 -12.57 2.49
C ASP A 132 -22.12 -11.52 1.36
N GLU A 133 -22.40 -10.24 1.69
CA GLU A 133 -22.44 -9.13 0.75
C GLU A 133 -21.05 -8.52 0.47
N VAL A 134 -20.10 -8.73 1.39
CA VAL A 134 -18.72 -8.21 1.28
C VAL A 134 -17.73 -9.37 1.32
N PRO A 135 -17.51 -10.04 0.17
CA PRO A 135 -16.58 -11.15 0.05
C PRO A 135 -15.13 -10.67 0.18
N ASN A 136 -14.20 -11.63 0.37
CA ASN A 136 -12.78 -11.31 0.41
C ASN A 136 -12.28 -10.74 -0.92
N SER A 137 -11.55 -9.63 -0.84
CA SER A 137 -10.79 -9.11 -1.96
C SER A 137 -9.48 -9.88 -2.12
N PRO A 138 -9.05 -10.19 -3.35
CA PRO A 138 -7.75 -10.78 -3.62
C PRO A 138 -6.66 -9.72 -3.44
N LEU A 139 -5.91 -9.79 -2.35
CA LEU A 139 -4.96 -8.75 -1.94
C LEU A 139 -3.56 -9.30 -1.74
N HIS A 140 -2.57 -8.43 -1.89
CA HIS A 140 -1.23 -8.52 -1.34
C HIS A 140 -0.87 -7.19 -0.65
N TRP A 141 0.15 -7.20 0.20
CA TRP A 141 0.42 -6.06 1.06
C TRP A 141 1.86 -5.58 0.94
N HIS A 142 2.03 -4.27 0.87
CA HIS A 142 3.30 -3.57 1.03
C HIS A 142 3.34 -2.96 2.42
N ILE A 143 4.33 -3.34 3.23
CA ILE A 143 4.48 -2.89 4.61
C ILE A 143 5.87 -2.29 4.76
N ALA A 144 5.97 -1.14 5.40
CA ALA A 144 7.23 -0.41 5.54
C ALA A 144 7.30 0.38 6.85
N ASP A 145 8.53 0.63 7.29
CA ASP A 145 8.91 1.66 8.24
C ASP A 145 10.20 2.33 7.78
N ALA A 146 10.79 3.21 8.59
CA ALA A 146 12.02 3.92 8.25
C ALA A 146 13.24 2.97 8.04
N SER A 147 13.18 1.71 8.47
CA SER A 147 14.25 0.72 8.31
C SER A 147 14.22 -0.04 6.98
N GLY A 148 13.08 -0.04 6.27
CA GLY A 148 12.92 -0.77 5.02
C GLY A 148 11.47 -1.12 4.69
N SER A 149 11.29 -2.09 3.80
CA SER A 149 9.95 -2.58 3.45
C SER A 149 9.92 -4.06 3.09
N VAL A 150 8.74 -4.65 3.23
CA VAL A 150 8.46 -6.04 2.84
C VAL A 150 7.17 -6.10 2.02
N VAL A 151 7.08 -7.15 1.19
CA VAL A 151 5.86 -7.53 0.49
C VAL A 151 5.34 -8.85 1.05
N VAL A 152 4.04 -8.91 1.31
CA VAL A 152 3.36 -10.11 1.80
C VAL A 152 2.39 -10.59 0.72
N GLU A 153 2.58 -11.82 0.27
CA GLU A 153 1.72 -12.49 -0.72
C GLU A 153 1.24 -13.83 -0.18
N SER A 154 -0.05 -14.08 -0.23
CA SER A 154 -0.65 -15.38 0.06
C SER A 154 -1.11 -16.00 -1.27
N THR A 155 -0.44 -17.07 -1.69
CA THR A 155 -0.67 -17.77 -2.95
C THR A 155 -0.97 -19.25 -2.69
N GLU A 156 -1.23 -20.04 -3.73
CA GLU A 156 -1.40 -21.50 -3.62
C GLU A 156 -0.16 -22.18 -2.98
N CYS A 157 1.02 -21.57 -3.08
CA CYS A 157 2.24 -22.05 -2.42
C CYS A 157 2.34 -21.61 -0.94
N GLY A 158 1.31 -20.98 -0.37
CA GLY A 158 1.26 -20.43 0.97
C GLY A 158 1.65 -18.97 1.05
N MET A 159 1.67 -18.45 2.28
CA MET A 159 2.05 -17.07 2.55
C MET A 159 3.57 -16.90 2.48
N GLN A 160 4.01 -15.91 1.72
CA GLN A 160 5.42 -15.54 1.55
C GLN A 160 5.65 -14.08 1.98
N ILE A 161 6.79 -13.82 2.58
CA ILE A 161 7.25 -12.47 2.94
C ILE A 161 8.56 -12.23 2.17
N TYR A 162 8.57 -11.19 1.35
CA TYR A 162 9.72 -10.81 0.54
C TYR A 162 10.32 -9.50 1.04
N GLU A 163 11.63 -9.45 1.21
CA GLU A 163 12.35 -8.17 1.39
C GLU A 163 12.21 -7.34 0.11
N ASN A 164 11.86 -6.07 0.27
CA ASN A 164 11.57 -5.18 -0.83
C ASN A 164 12.56 -4.01 -0.92
N GLU A 165 13.72 -4.28 -1.48
CA GLU A 165 14.78 -3.28 -1.68
C GLU A 165 14.37 -2.17 -2.65
N HIS A 166 13.46 -2.47 -3.59
CA HIS A 166 12.94 -1.48 -4.53
C HIS A 166 11.99 -0.48 -3.86
N GLY A 167 11.40 -0.85 -2.69
CA GLY A 167 10.44 -0.01 -1.98
C GLY A 167 9.19 0.31 -2.79
N VAL A 168 8.80 -0.55 -3.72
CA VAL A 168 7.64 -0.40 -4.61
C VAL A 168 6.85 -1.68 -4.64
N LEU A 169 5.53 -1.57 -4.69
CA LEU A 169 4.63 -2.66 -5.05
C LEU A 169 3.62 -2.16 -6.08
N ALA A 170 3.31 -3.00 -7.07
CA ALA A 170 2.22 -2.77 -8.02
C ALA A 170 1.18 -3.91 -7.87
N ASN A 171 0.64 -4.44 -8.95
CA ASN A 171 -0.30 -5.57 -8.93
C ASN A 171 0.38 -6.84 -9.47
N ASN A 172 -0.38 -7.73 -10.14
CA ASN A 172 0.15 -8.89 -10.85
C ASN A 172 1.26 -8.53 -11.84
N PRO A 173 2.21 -9.44 -12.11
CA PRO A 173 2.43 -10.78 -11.51
C PRO A 173 2.95 -10.72 -10.05
N PRO A 174 3.23 -11.88 -9.41
CA PRO A 174 3.84 -11.93 -8.08
C PRO A 174 5.14 -11.13 -7.97
N PHE A 175 5.44 -10.64 -6.77
CA PHE A 175 6.57 -9.74 -6.49
C PHE A 175 7.94 -10.23 -7.02
N PRO A 176 8.30 -11.54 -6.96
CA PRO A 176 9.57 -11.99 -7.53
C PRO A 176 9.73 -11.67 -9.01
N PHE A 177 8.65 -11.73 -9.80
CA PHE A 177 8.70 -11.31 -11.21
C PHE A 177 9.03 -9.82 -11.34
N HIS A 178 8.38 -8.97 -10.56
CA HIS A 178 8.63 -7.51 -10.61
C HIS A 178 10.06 -7.18 -10.22
N ARG A 179 10.58 -7.80 -9.16
CA ARG A 179 11.96 -7.65 -8.71
C ARG A 179 12.94 -8.01 -9.82
N ASP A 180 12.78 -9.20 -10.40
CA ASP A 180 13.70 -9.71 -11.41
C ASP A 180 13.61 -8.89 -12.72
N ASN A 181 12.40 -8.55 -13.17
CA ASN A 181 12.17 -7.69 -14.33
C ASN A 181 12.75 -6.29 -14.13
N CYS A 182 12.65 -5.72 -12.93
CA CYS A 182 13.15 -4.37 -12.65
C CYS A 182 14.67 -4.27 -12.84
N THR A 183 15.43 -5.32 -12.55
CA THR A 183 16.89 -5.32 -12.71
C THR A 183 17.34 -5.07 -14.14
N LEU A 184 16.52 -5.43 -15.13
CA LEU A 184 16.83 -5.19 -16.56
C LEU A 184 16.86 -3.70 -16.93
N TYR A 185 16.14 -2.87 -16.16
CA TYR A 185 15.97 -1.44 -16.45
C TYR A 185 16.84 -0.53 -15.56
N LEU A 186 17.03 -0.87 -14.30
CA LEU A 186 17.66 0.03 -13.33
C LEU A 186 19.12 0.37 -13.62
N ASN A 187 19.84 -0.48 -14.32
CA ASN A 187 21.25 -0.24 -14.67
C ASN A 187 21.44 0.22 -16.13
N ALA A 188 20.43 0.06 -16.97
CA ALA A 188 20.53 0.35 -18.40
C ALA A 188 20.19 1.80 -18.76
N THR A 189 19.52 2.55 -17.85
CA THR A 189 18.89 3.84 -18.18
C THR A 189 19.26 4.97 -17.21
N ASN A 190 20.31 4.80 -16.37
CA ASN A 190 20.72 5.80 -15.40
C ASN A 190 21.67 6.87 -15.93
N GLU A 191 22.08 6.77 -17.18
CA GLU A 191 22.93 7.76 -17.85
C GLU A 191 22.09 8.66 -18.75
N PRO A 192 22.48 9.94 -18.89
CA PRO A 192 21.85 10.83 -19.87
C PRO A 192 21.93 10.26 -21.28
N CYS A 193 20.82 10.27 -21.98
CA CYS A 193 20.75 9.73 -23.33
C CYS A 193 20.70 10.81 -24.39
N GLY A 194 21.02 10.39 -25.61
CA GLY A 194 20.86 11.19 -26.80
C GLY A 194 22.06 12.06 -27.14
N GLN A 195 22.01 12.61 -28.36
CA GLN A 195 22.98 13.58 -28.84
C GLN A 195 22.54 14.97 -28.40
N GLU A 196 23.47 15.76 -27.87
CA GLU A 196 23.19 17.11 -27.37
C GLU A 196 22.49 17.95 -28.44
N GLY A 197 21.42 18.62 -28.05
CA GLY A 197 20.64 19.50 -28.94
C GLY A 197 19.72 18.80 -29.95
N VAL A 198 19.71 17.44 -30.00
CA VAL A 198 18.88 16.70 -30.96
C VAL A 198 17.67 16.04 -30.34
N PHE A 199 17.83 15.26 -29.23
CA PHE A 199 16.72 14.52 -28.64
C PHE A 199 16.53 14.79 -27.16
N CYS A 200 17.50 14.53 -26.33
CA CYS A 200 17.29 14.37 -24.89
C CYS A 200 17.91 15.46 -24.02
N ASN A 201 18.86 16.25 -24.48
CA ASN A 201 19.52 17.33 -23.73
C ASN A 201 19.86 16.96 -22.26
N GLY A 202 20.44 15.76 -22.04
CA GLY A 202 20.77 15.27 -20.71
C GLY A 202 19.62 14.60 -19.96
N VAL A 203 18.49 14.30 -20.62
CA VAL A 203 17.39 13.55 -20.00
C VAL A 203 17.81 12.11 -19.73
N MET A 204 17.55 11.64 -18.51
CA MET A 204 17.78 10.26 -18.06
C MET A 204 16.50 9.42 -18.22
N GLY A 205 16.61 8.09 -18.03
CA GLY A 205 15.48 7.19 -18.06
C GLY A 205 14.95 6.82 -19.45
N HIS A 206 15.73 7.06 -20.50
CA HIS A 206 15.35 6.63 -21.84
C HIS A 206 15.18 5.12 -21.92
N GLY A 207 14.01 4.67 -22.44
CA GLY A 207 13.67 3.25 -22.56
C GLY A 207 12.97 2.64 -21.36
N ILE A 208 12.74 3.37 -20.25
CA ILE A 208 11.83 2.87 -19.20
C ILE A 208 10.40 2.82 -19.75
N PRO A 209 9.61 1.79 -19.38
CA PRO A 209 8.29 1.62 -19.95
C PRO A 209 7.32 2.73 -19.53
N GLY A 210 6.54 3.23 -20.49
CA GLY A 210 5.60 4.35 -20.31
C GLY A 210 4.13 3.95 -20.14
N ASP A 211 3.77 2.70 -20.41
CA ASP A 211 2.39 2.22 -20.31
C ASP A 211 1.95 2.00 -18.83
N TYR A 212 0.65 1.69 -18.62
CA TYR A 212 0.06 1.54 -17.30
C TYR A 212 -0.10 0.08 -16.85
N THR A 213 0.53 -0.89 -17.51
CA THR A 213 0.58 -2.26 -16.99
C THR A 213 1.30 -2.31 -15.64
N SER A 214 0.99 -3.29 -14.83
CA SER A 214 1.60 -3.42 -13.50
C SER A 214 3.14 -3.51 -13.55
N PRO A 215 3.75 -4.33 -14.43
CA PRO A 215 5.21 -4.35 -14.57
C PRO A 215 5.81 -3.00 -14.98
N SER A 216 5.17 -2.29 -15.89
CA SER A 216 5.65 -0.98 -16.36
C SER A 216 5.57 0.09 -15.28
N ARG A 217 4.49 0.12 -14.51
CA ARG A 217 4.35 1.03 -13.36
C ARG A 217 5.37 0.72 -12.27
N PHE A 218 5.61 -0.58 -11.98
CA PHE A 218 6.63 -0.99 -11.00
C PHE A 218 8.03 -0.51 -11.41
N VAL A 219 8.46 -0.80 -12.64
CA VAL A 219 9.77 -0.37 -13.17
C VAL A 219 9.91 1.14 -13.10
N ARG A 220 8.89 1.88 -13.60
CA ARG A 220 8.91 3.34 -13.62
C ARG A 220 8.99 3.93 -12.21
N ALA A 221 8.18 3.43 -11.27
CA ALA A 221 8.21 3.85 -9.87
C ALA A 221 9.55 3.57 -9.21
N ALA A 222 10.10 2.36 -9.39
CA ALA A 222 11.39 1.95 -8.82
C ALA A 222 12.55 2.77 -9.37
N TRP A 223 12.54 3.04 -10.69
CA TRP A 223 13.54 3.88 -11.33
C TRP A 223 13.47 5.32 -10.82
N LEU A 224 12.29 5.92 -10.80
CA LEU A 224 12.09 7.28 -10.29
C LEU A 224 12.48 7.41 -8.82
N ARG A 225 12.05 6.45 -7.97
CA ARG A 225 12.42 6.41 -6.56
C ARG A 225 13.94 6.38 -6.36
N LYS A 226 14.68 5.69 -7.23
CA LYS A 226 16.14 5.54 -7.12
C LYS A 226 16.91 6.78 -7.60
N TYR A 227 16.43 7.45 -8.66
CA TYR A 227 17.22 8.45 -9.37
C TYR A 227 16.66 9.88 -9.29
N ALA A 228 15.38 10.06 -9.00
CA ALA A 228 14.81 11.39 -8.83
C ALA A 228 15.17 11.98 -7.46
N SER A 229 15.50 13.25 -7.43
CA SER A 229 15.74 14.03 -6.19
C SER A 229 14.40 14.42 -5.57
N CYS A 230 13.62 13.43 -5.13
CA CYS A 230 12.31 13.62 -4.54
C CYS A 230 12.34 13.21 -3.06
N GLU A 231 11.85 14.09 -2.17
CA GLU A 231 11.84 13.87 -0.72
C GLU A 231 10.50 14.29 -0.12
N GLY A 232 10.16 13.66 1.02
CA GLY A 232 8.97 13.98 1.80
C GLY A 232 7.65 13.78 1.05
N GLU A 233 6.59 14.38 1.59
CA GLU A 233 5.22 14.25 1.07
C GLU A 233 5.11 14.72 -0.39
N ALA A 234 5.64 15.89 -0.72
CA ALA A 234 5.54 16.46 -2.07
C ALA A 234 6.30 15.62 -3.10
N GLY A 235 7.48 15.12 -2.74
CA GLY A 235 8.26 14.20 -3.57
C GLY A 235 7.51 12.90 -3.82
N LEU A 236 6.89 12.34 -2.78
CA LEU A 236 6.11 11.11 -2.91
C LEU A 236 4.87 11.29 -3.81
N PHE A 237 4.14 12.40 -3.68
CA PHE A 237 3.03 12.71 -4.61
C PHE A 237 3.51 12.85 -6.06
N SER A 238 4.69 13.43 -6.29
CA SER A 238 5.29 13.52 -7.64
C SER A 238 5.60 12.14 -8.22
N LEU A 239 6.22 11.26 -7.43
CA LEU A 239 6.56 9.89 -7.87
C LEU A 239 5.30 9.07 -8.17
N LEU A 240 4.30 9.12 -7.28
CA LEU A 240 3.02 8.44 -7.47
C LEU A 240 2.24 8.99 -8.67
N GLY A 241 2.28 10.31 -8.89
CA GLY A 241 1.67 10.96 -10.04
C GLY A 241 2.22 10.47 -11.38
N ALA A 242 3.50 10.08 -11.44
CA ALA A 242 4.12 9.54 -12.65
C ALA A 242 3.62 8.13 -13.04
N VAL A 243 2.95 7.43 -12.13
CA VAL A 243 2.42 6.07 -12.34
C VAL A 243 0.90 5.98 -12.22
N ALA A 244 0.25 7.07 -11.82
CA ALA A 244 -1.20 7.17 -11.68
C ALA A 244 -1.88 7.17 -13.07
N PRO A 245 -2.75 6.19 -13.39
CA PRO A 245 -3.46 6.19 -14.66
C PRO A 245 -4.52 7.29 -14.69
N PRO A 246 -4.52 8.15 -15.73
CA PRO A 246 -5.60 9.08 -15.95
C PRO A 246 -6.87 8.35 -16.38
N ARG A 247 -8.04 9.03 -16.20
CA ARG A 247 -9.33 8.50 -16.64
C ARG A 247 -9.32 8.20 -18.15
N GLY A 248 -9.96 7.10 -18.55
CA GLY A 248 -10.13 6.71 -19.95
C GLY A 248 -8.96 5.91 -20.54
N VAL A 249 -7.86 5.68 -19.78
CA VAL A 249 -6.69 4.93 -20.27
C VAL A 249 -6.77 3.45 -19.89
N VAL A 250 -7.48 3.12 -18.82
CA VAL A 250 -7.62 1.74 -18.33
C VAL A 250 -9.08 1.38 -18.23
N THR A 251 -9.45 0.24 -18.83
CA THR A 251 -10.78 -0.36 -18.72
C THR A 251 -10.69 -1.60 -17.83
N GLY A 252 -11.56 -1.67 -16.84
CA GLY A 252 -11.73 -2.85 -16.00
C GLY A 252 -12.41 -4.02 -16.72
N GLU A 253 -12.39 -5.21 -16.13
CA GLU A 253 -13.10 -6.37 -16.67
C GLU A 253 -14.63 -6.19 -16.69
N ASP A 254 -15.15 -5.33 -15.84
CA ASP A 254 -16.53 -4.87 -15.79
C ASP A 254 -16.91 -3.93 -16.94
N GLY A 255 -15.94 -3.57 -17.79
CA GLY A 255 -16.09 -2.57 -18.86
C GLY A 255 -16.08 -1.13 -18.36
N GLY A 256 -15.94 -0.89 -17.05
CA GLY A 256 -15.86 0.44 -16.46
C GLY A 256 -14.48 1.08 -16.57
N GLU A 257 -14.42 2.40 -16.51
CA GLU A 257 -13.15 3.13 -16.48
C GLU A 257 -12.48 2.99 -15.10
N HIS A 258 -11.25 2.47 -15.08
CA HIS A 258 -10.40 2.43 -13.88
C HIS A 258 -9.38 3.57 -13.94
N PHE A 259 -9.35 4.38 -12.90
CA PHE A 259 -8.41 5.49 -12.77
C PHE A 259 -8.08 5.72 -11.29
N THR A 260 -7.05 6.52 -11.02
CA THR A 260 -6.67 6.85 -9.63
C THR A 260 -7.79 7.63 -8.95
N ARG A 261 -8.41 7.04 -7.94
CA ARG A 261 -9.46 7.65 -7.12
C ARG A 261 -8.90 8.58 -6.06
N TYR A 262 -7.82 8.14 -5.44
CA TYR A 262 -6.99 8.98 -4.58
C TYR A 262 -5.53 8.54 -4.64
N THR A 263 -4.67 9.48 -4.27
CA THR A 263 -3.27 9.23 -3.96
C THR A 263 -3.05 9.64 -2.51
N CYS A 264 -2.48 8.76 -1.68
CA CYS A 264 -2.13 9.13 -0.32
C CYS A 264 -0.62 9.24 -0.11
N ALA A 265 -0.26 10.00 0.91
CA ALA A 265 1.08 10.09 1.47
C ALA A 265 0.99 10.10 3.01
N MET A 266 1.74 9.22 3.63
CA MET A 266 1.87 9.06 5.06
C MET A 266 3.22 9.56 5.51
N SER A 267 3.25 10.47 6.46
CA SER A 267 4.46 11.05 7.06
C SER A 267 4.50 10.67 8.55
N PRO A 268 5.16 9.56 8.92
CA PRO A 268 5.17 9.07 10.30
C PRO A 268 5.75 10.06 11.29
N ASP A 269 6.82 10.79 10.97
CA ASP A 269 7.44 11.78 11.86
C ASP A 269 6.48 12.90 12.25
N GLU A 270 5.56 13.24 11.35
CA GLU A 270 4.52 14.24 11.59
C GLU A 270 3.22 13.61 12.13
N LEU A 271 3.08 12.29 12.09
CA LEU A 271 1.83 11.55 12.29
C LEU A 271 0.71 12.11 11.39
N CYS A 272 1.06 12.41 10.13
CA CYS A 272 0.19 13.02 9.14
C CYS A 272 -0.18 12.01 8.05
N TYR A 273 -1.48 11.83 7.85
CA TYR A 273 -2.05 11.16 6.68
C TYR A 273 -2.59 12.22 5.73
N ALA A 274 -1.99 12.34 4.56
CA ALA A 274 -2.42 13.23 3.50
C ALA A 274 -2.99 12.41 2.34
N TYR A 275 -4.09 12.87 1.74
CA TYR A 275 -4.57 12.28 0.50
C TYR A 275 -5.06 13.34 -0.47
N LYS A 276 -4.78 13.11 -1.75
CA LYS A 276 -5.27 13.91 -2.87
C LYS A 276 -6.45 13.18 -3.49
N ASP A 277 -7.61 13.78 -3.41
CA ASP A 277 -8.83 13.30 -4.07
C ASP A 277 -8.76 13.57 -5.58
N ALA A 278 -9.18 12.60 -6.40
CA ALA A 278 -9.09 12.71 -7.85
C ALA A 278 -10.13 13.65 -8.46
N GLU A 279 -11.27 13.85 -7.80
CA GLU A 279 -12.36 14.68 -8.32
C GLU A 279 -12.15 16.15 -8.01
N SER A 280 -11.80 16.47 -6.77
CA SER A 280 -11.51 17.83 -6.34
C SER A 280 -10.09 18.29 -6.66
N GLY A 281 -9.14 17.36 -6.72
CA GLY A 281 -7.71 17.65 -6.83
C GLY A 281 -7.11 18.25 -5.56
N GLU A 282 -7.87 18.39 -4.49
CA GLU A 282 -7.43 18.93 -3.20
C GLU A 282 -6.63 17.91 -2.42
N ILE A 283 -5.66 18.38 -1.64
CA ILE A 283 -4.91 17.56 -0.68
C ILE A 283 -5.46 17.85 0.71
N LEU A 284 -6.11 16.84 1.27
CA LEU A 284 -6.61 16.84 2.64
C LEU A 284 -5.58 16.21 3.56
N ARG A 285 -5.41 16.77 4.78
CA ARG A 285 -4.44 16.28 5.77
C ARG A 285 -5.10 16.09 7.12
N THR A 286 -4.90 14.90 7.69
CA THR A 286 -5.32 14.57 9.06
C THR A 286 -4.10 14.26 9.90
N TYR A 287 -3.98 14.91 11.04
CA TYR A 287 -2.86 14.76 11.98
C TYR A 287 -3.32 14.00 13.21
N MET A 288 -2.81 12.78 13.41
CA MET A 288 -3.16 11.96 14.58
C MET A 288 -2.88 12.66 15.91
N LYS A 289 -1.79 13.46 16.00
CA LYS A 289 -1.44 14.21 17.24
C LYS A 289 -2.45 15.30 17.63
N LYS A 290 -3.39 15.64 16.74
CA LYS A 290 -4.45 16.62 17.03
C LYS A 290 -5.71 15.96 17.57
N GLU A 291 -5.77 14.63 17.54
CA GLU A 291 -6.93 13.84 17.90
C GLU A 291 -6.74 13.10 19.23
N SER A 292 -7.83 12.72 19.87
CA SER A 292 -7.79 11.94 21.11
C SER A 292 -7.58 10.47 20.82
N LEU A 293 -6.32 10.02 20.82
CA LEU A 293 -5.99 8.62 20.53
C LEU A 293 -6.35 7.63 21.66
N ASP A 294 -6.79 8.08 22.81
CA ASP A 294 -7.23 7.21 23.92
C ASP A 294 -8.76 6.99 23.94
N GLY A 295 -9.44 7.33 22.85
CA GLY A 295 -10.87 7.09 22.65
C GLY A 295 -11.22 5.62 22.43
N GLU A 296 -12.53 5.33 22.46
CA GLU A 296 -13.12 4.00 22.24
C GLU A 296 -13.96 3.93 20.94
N THR A 297 -14.04 5.02 20.20
CA THR A 297 -14.83 5.15 18.96
C THR A 297 -13.97 5.65 17.83
N LEU A 298 -14.28 5.22 16.60
CA LEU A 298 -13.62 5.71 15.38
C LEU A 298 -13.77 7.24 15.26
N ILE A 299 -12.75 7.88 14.70
CA ILE A 299 -12.67 9.33 14.47
C ILE A 299 -12.49 9.58 12.97
#